data_6d9ad98f9e1b23ef0600f368db5146aa
#
_entry.id   6d9ad98f9e1b23ef0600f368db5146aa
#
_cell.length_a   1.000
_cell.length_b   1.000
_cell.length_c   1.000
_cell.angle_alpha   90.00
_cell.angle_beta   90.00
_cell.angle_gamma   90.00
#
_symmetry.space_group_name_H-M   'P 1'
#
loop_
_entity.id
_entity.type
_entity.pdbx_description
1 polymer ?
#
loop_
_entity_poly.entity_id
_entity_poly.type
_entity_poly.pdbx_seq_one_letter_code
_entity_poly.pdbx_strand_id
1 'polypeptide(L)'
;MKVILAQPRGFCAGVVRAIEIVERALQKYGPPVYVRHEIVHNKHVVESLKAKGARFVEDLSEVPPNAVTIFSAHGVAKSVEEEAASRQLPVLNATCPLVTKVHNQGKRYVGQGRRLILIGHAGHPEVEGTMGQIAEPVTLVQTETDVASLDIPADTPVAYVTQTTLSVDDTRGIIAALHERFTDMVGPETRDICYATQNRQTAVRELSKLVDVILVVGAKNSSNSNRLREIGEEAGTPSYLIADGSEVEPDWFRDAKIVGITAGASAPISRKRLEFELLVAPTTRITSTSFDSSRTAVCRFCVA
;
A
#
# COMPACT_ATOMS: atom_id res chain seq x y z
N MET A 1 22.87 22.24 2.21
CA MET A 1 21.87 21.24 2.62
C MET A 1 22.32 19.87 2.14
N LYS A 2 22.28 18.84 2.99
CA LYS A 2 22.60 17.45 2.65
C LYS A 2 21.29 16.69 2.44
N VAL A 3 21.25 15.74 1.48
CA VAL A 3 20.08 14.89 1.25
C VAL A 3 20.45 13.43 1.53
N ILE A 4 19.62 12.74 2.32
CA ILE A 4 19.72 11.31 2.61
C ILE A 4 18.48 10.60 2.07
N LEU A 5 18.70 9.54 1.30
CA LEU A 5 17.63 8.75 0.72
C LEU A 5 17.38 7.48 1.55
N ALA A 6 16.15 7.23 1.96
CA ALA A 6 15.77 6.00 2.65
C ALA A 6 16.02 4.75 1.77
N GLN A 7 16.32 3.62 2.41
CA GLN A 7 16.43 2.31 1.77
C GLN A 7 15.70 1.26 2.62
N PRO A 8 14.71 0.51 2.04
CA PRO A 8 14.16 0.66 0.68
C PRO A 8 13.18 1.84 0.57
N ARG A 9 12.91 2.29 -0.65
CA ARG A 9 11.91 3.28 -1.01
C ARG A 9 11.33 3.01 -2.40
N GLY A 10 10.20 3.64 -2.74
CA GLY A 10 9.60 3.56 -4.08
C GLY A 10 8.92 2.22 -4.37
N PHE A 11 8.70 1.88 -5.62
CA PHE A 11 7.91 0.73 -6.03
C PHE A 11 8.29 -0.57 -5.35
N CYS A 12 7.28 -1.32 -4.87
CA CYS A 12 7.44 -2.70 -4.45
C CYS A 12 7.20 -3.67 -5.61
N ALA A 13 7.57 -4.94 -5.44
CA ALA A 13 7.40 -5.96 -6.47
C ALA A 13 5.93 -6.15 -6.90
N GLY A 14 4.98 -6.05 -5.95
CA GLY A 14 3.55 -6.14 -6.25
C GLY A 14 3.07 -5.01 -7.17
N VAL A 15 3.53 -3.79 -6.91
CA VAL A 15 3.23 -2.61 -7.74
C VAL A 15 3.86 -2.73 -9.13
N VAL A 16 5.14 -3.10 -9.21
CA VAL A 16 5.82 -3.30 -10.51
C VAL A 16 5.05 -4.32 -11.34
N ARG A 17 4.73 -5.48 -10.76
CA ARG A 17 3.95 -6.53 -11.43
C ARG A 17 2.59 -6.02 -11.93
N ALA A 18 1.86 -5.26 -11.13
CA ALA A 18 0.54 -4.76 -11.51
C ALA A 18 0.63 -3.78 -12.70
N ILE A 19 1.60 -2.88 -12.68
CA ILE A 19 1.86 -1.95 -13.80
C ILE A 19 2.23 -2.74 -15.07
N GLU A 20 3.16 -3.69 -14.96
CA GLU A 20 3.57 -4.53 -16.09
C GLU A 20 2.41 -5.31 -16.70
N ILE A 21 1.45 -5.79 -15.92
CA ILE A 21 0.27 -6.50 -16.43
C ILE A 21 -0.54 -5.57 -17.35
N VAL A 22 -0.76 -4.31 -16.95
CA VAL A 22 -1.48 -3.34 -17.78
C VAL A 22 -0.70 -3.04 -19.06
N GLU A 23 0.60 -2.78 -18.95
CA GLU A 23 1.45 -2.49 -20.13
C GLU A 23 1.49 -3.65 -21.11
N ARG A 24 1.68 -4.87 -20.61
CA ARG A 24 1.66 -6.09 -21.45
C ARG A 24 0.28 -6.35 -22.06
N ALA A 25 -0.80 -6.05 -21.36
CA ALA A 25 -2.15 -6.15 -21.90
C ALA A 25 -2.36 -5.17 -23.05
N LEU A 26 -1.94 -3.90 -22.88
CA LEU A 26 -1.98 -2.90 -23.97
C LEU A 26 -1.15 -3.32 -25.19
N GLN A 27 0.02 -3.92 -24.96
CA GLN A 27 0.86 -4.44 -26.07
C GLN A 27 0.22 -5.63 -26.79
N LYS A 28 -0.41 -6.53 -26.03
CA LYS A 28 -0.94 -7.79 -26.59
C LYS A 28 -2.30 -7.62 -27.27
N TYR A 29 -3.19 -6.84 -26.64
CA TYR A 29 -4.59 -6.73 -27.07
C TYR A 29 -4.91 -5.41 -27.76
N GLY A 30 -3.98 -4.44 -27.70
CA GLY A 30 -4.23 -3.07 -28.16
C GLY A 30 -5.10 -2.27 -27.19
N PRO A 31 -5.12 -0.94 -27.33
CA PRO A 31 -6.03 -0.07 -26.59
C PRO A 31 -7.47 -0.15 -27.18
N PRO A 32 -8.52 0.04 -26.35
CA PRO A 32 -8.46 0.27 -24.92
C PRO A 32 -8.39 -1.03 -24.09
N VAL A 33 -7.68 -0.97 -22.96
CA VAL A 33 -7.75 -1.97 -21.88
C VAL A 33 -8.38 -1.32 -20.67
N TYR A 34 -9.35 -1.99 -20.04
CA TYR A 34 -10.10 -1.45 -18.91
C TYR A 34 -9.49 -1.92 -17.59
N VAL A 35 -9.30 -1.02 -16.65
CA VAL A 35 -8.73 -1.30 -15.33
C VAL A 35 -9.72 -0.87 -14.27
N ARG A 36 -10.21 -1.83 -13.47
CA ARG A 36 -11.14 -1.54 -12.37
C ARG A 36 -10.36 -0.97 -11.19
N HIS A 37 -10.74 0.23 -10.77
CA HIS A 37 -10.01 1.10 -9.85
C HIS A 37 -8.61 1.51 -10.36
N GLU A 38 -7.99 2.46 -9.67
CA GLU A 38 -6.57 2.75 -9.89
C GLU A 38 -5.75 1.47 -9.72
N ILE A 39 -4.88 1.19 -10.68
CA ILE A 39 -4.02 -0.02 -10.61
C ILE A 39 -3.18 -0.02 -9.34
N VAL A 40 -2.75 1.16 -8.91
CA VAL A 40 -2.07 1.50 -7.66
C VAL A 40 -2.36 2.97 -7.33
N HIS A 41 -2.29 3.36 -6.06
CA HIS A 41 -2.51 4.75 -5.63
C HIS A 41 -1.34 5.65 -6.05
N ASN A 42 -1.31 6.02 -7.33
CA ASN A 42 -0.32 6.96 -7.86
C ASN A 42 -0.82 7.63 -9.13
N LYS A 43 -1.10 8.94 -9.06
CA LYS A 43 -1.62 9.74 -10.17
C LYS A 43 -0.73 9.68 -11.42
N HIS A 44 0.60 9.78 -11.27
CA HIS A 44 1.52 9.75 -12.41
C HIS A 44 1.51 8.39 -13.13
N VAL A 45 1.41 7.29 -12.39
CA VAL A 45 1.26 5.95 -12.96
C VAL A 45 -0.06 5.85 -13.72
N VAL A 46 -1.16 6.27 -13.10
CA VAL A 46 -2.49 6.23 -13.71
C VAL A 46 -2.51 7.07 -15.00
N GLU A 47 -2.03 8.31 -14.96
CA GLU A 47 -1.99 9.18 -16.15
C GLU A 47 -1.06 8.63 -17.25
N SER A 48 0.09 8.06 -16.88
CA SER A 48 0.97 7.41 -17.86
C SER A 48 0.30 6.22 -18.55
N LEU A 49 -0.45 5.41 -17.82
CA LEU A 49 -1.17 4.27 -18.40
C LEU A 49 -2.39 4.73 -19.21
N LYS A 50 -3.09 5.79 -18.80
CA LYS A 50 -4.16 6.42 -19.60
C LYS A 50 -3.61 6.93 -20.94
N ALA A 51 -2.47 7.59 -20.93
CA ALA A 51 -1.81 8.07 -22.16
C ALA A 51 -1.43 6.92 -23.12
N LYS A 52 -1.20 5.72 -22.59
CA LYS A 52 -0.95 4.48 -23.36
C LYS A 52 -2.23 3.78 -23.82
N GLY A 53 -3.41 4.26 -23.41
CA GLY A 53 -4.71 3.74 -23.81
C GLY A 53 -5.43 2.86 -22.77
N ALA A 54 -4.96 2.82 -21.51
CA ALA A 54 -5.73 2.21 -20.42
C ALA A 54 -6.91 3.12 -20.04
N ARG A 55 -8.06 2.51 -19.75
CA ARG A 55 -9.25 3.19 -19.22
C ARG A 55 -9.53 2.70 -17.82
N PHE A 56 -9.53 3.61 -16.85
CA PHE A 56 -9.85 3.30 -15.47
C PHE A 56 -11.34 3.51 -15.25
N VAL A 57 -11.98 2.50 -14.65
CA VAL A 57 -13.42 2.45 -14.36
C VAL A 57 -13.65 2.06 -12.91
N GLU A 58 -14.72 2.55 -12.32
CA GLU A 58 -15.09 2.17 -10.95
C GLU A 58 -16.05 0.98 -10.95
N ASP A 59 -16.91 0.87 -11.96
CA ASP A 59 -17.88 -0.18 -12.09
C ASP A 59 -17.70 -0.97 -13.39
N LEU A 60 -17.95 -2.28 -13.35
CA LEU A 60 -17.85 -3.11 -14.55
C LEU A 60 -18.91 -2.77 -15.60
N SER A 61 -20.03 -2.15 -15.23
CA SER A 61 -21.05 -1.68 -16.17
C SER A 61 -20.50 -0.71 -17.23
N GLU A 62 -19.43 0.01 -16.88
CA GLU A 62 -18.70 0.92 -17.78
C GLU A 62 -17.85 0.19 -18.83
N VAL A 63 -17.63 -1.12 -18.66
CA VAL A 63 -16.80 -1.92 -19.56
C VAL A 63 -17.63 -2.47 -20.71
N PRO A 64 -17.29 -2.22 -21.99
CA PRO A 64 -17.98 -2.80 -23.13
C PRO A 64 -17.89 -4.35 -23.16
N PRO A 65 -18.85 -5.03 -23.80
CA PRO A 65 -18.75 -6.47 -24.03
C PRO A 65 -17.44 -6.88 -24.69
N ASN A 66 -16.88 -8.01 -24.26
CA ASN A 66 -15.62 -8.58 -24.78
C ASN A 66 -14.36 -7.69 -24.58
N ALA A 67 -14.44 -6.59 -23.86
CA ALA A 67 -13.27 -5.74 -23.60
C ALA A 67 -12.37 -6.37 -22.52
N VAL A 68 -11.05 -6.33 -22.74
CA VAL A 68 -10.05 -6.82 -21.78
C VAL A 68 -10.12 -5.98 -20.51
N THR A 69 -10.35 -6.65 -19.38
CA THR A 69 -10.53 -6.06 -18.06
C THR A 69 -9.40 -6.49 -17.13
N ILE A 70 -8.91 -5.57 -16.32
CA ILE A 70 -7.85 -5.84 -15.32
C ILE A 70 -8.37 -5.49 -13.94
N PHE A 71 -8.26 -6.42 -13.00
CA PHE A 71 -8.46 -6.13 -11.59
C PHE A 71 -7.17 -5.57 -10.98
N SER A 72 -7.30 -4.49 -10.20
CA SER A 72 -6.16 -3.77 -9.64
C SER A 72 -5.37 -4.57 -8.60
N ALA A 73 -4.23 -4.02 -8.18
CA ALA A 73 -3.37 -4.65 -7.16
C ALA A 73 -4.06 -4.86 -5.81
N HIS A 74 -5.10 -4.10 -5.52
CA HIS A 74 -5.85 -4.15 -4.25
C HIS A 74 -6.76 -5.37 -4.11
N GLY A 75 -7.04 -6.08 -5.22
CA GLY A 75 -8.02 -7.16 -5.25
C GLY A 75 -9.44 -6.63 -5.42
N VAL A 76 -10.39 -7.55 -5.58
CA VAL A 76 -11.81 -7.25 -5.76
C VAL A 76 -12.67 -8.21 -4.96
N ALA A 77 -13.92 -7.82 -4.68
CA ALA A 77 -14.92 -8.68 -4.08
C ALA A 77 -15.27 -9.86 -5.01
N LYS A 78 -15.77 -10.95 -4.43
CA LYS A 78 -16.22 -12.14 -5.17
C LYS A 78 -17.35 -11.81 -6.15
N SER A 79 -18.28 -10.94 -5.76
CA SER A 79 -19.36 -10.46 -6.63
C SER A 79 -18.87 -9.80 -7.91
N VAL A 80 -17.75 -9.07 -7.85
CA VAL A 80 -17.13 -8.44 -9.03
C VAL A 80 -16.53 -9.50 -9.97
N GLU A 81 -15.91 -10.56 -9.43
CA GLU A 81 -15.43 -11.68 -10.23
C GLU A 81 -16.60 -12.41 -10.93
N GLU A 82 -17.69 -12.61 -10.21
CA GLU A 82 -18.92 -13.27 -10.72
C GLU A 82 -19.61 -12.40 -11.77
N GLU A 83 -19.69 -11.10 -11.57
CA GLU A 83 -20.20 -10.16 -12.57
C GLU A 83 -19.36 -10.19 -13.84
N ALA A 84 -18.03 -10.11 -13.73
CA ALA A 84 -17.14 -10.20 -14.89
C ALA A 84 -17.33 -11.53 -15.65
N ALA A 85 -17.46 -12.64 -14.92
CA ALA A 85 -17.74 -13.95 -15.50
C ALA A 85 -19.10 -14.03 -16.19
N SER A 86 -20.16 -13.50 -15.58
CA SER A 86 -21.52 -13.48 -16.17
C SER A 86 -21.56 -12.65 -17.46
N ARG A 87 -20.76 -11.59 -17.54
CA ARG A 87 -20.61 -10.73 -18.72
C ARG A 87 -19.59 -11.26 -19.72
N GLN A 88 -18.98 -12.43 -19.44
CA GLN A 88 -17.95 -13.05 -20.29
C GLN A 88 -16.76 -12.11 -20.61
N LEU A 89 -16.39 -11.23 -19.68
CA LEU A 89 -15.27 -10.33 -19.87
C LEU A 89 -13.95 -11.10 -19.78
N PRO A 90 -13.01 -10.90 -20.72
CA PRO A 90 -11.63 -11.40 -20.60
C PRO A 90 -10.93 -10.69 -19.44
N VAL A 91 -10.69 -11.40 -18.32
CA VAL A 91 -10.11 -10.80 -17.10
C VAL A 91 -8.65 -11.18 -16.94
N LEU A 92 -7.82 -10.18 -16.66
CA LEU A 92 -6.45 -10.32 -16.16
C LEU A 92 -6.40 -9.85 -14.70
N ASN A 93 -6.04 -10.73 -13.79
CA ASN A 93 -6.01 -10.42 -12.36
C ASN A 93 -4.62 -9.91 -11.96
N ALA A 94 -4.52 -8.60 -11.64
CA ALA A 94 -3.29 -7.98 -11.15
C ALA A 94 -3.22 -7.90 -9.61
N THR A 95 -4.16 -8.51 -8.89
CA THR A 95 -4.16 -8.56 -7.41
C THR A 95 -2.77 -8.96 -6.90
N CYS A 96 -2.26 -8.21 -5.93
CA CYS A 96 -0.99 -8.53 -5.30
C CYS A 96 -1.05 -9.92 -4.64
N PRO A 97 -0.05 -10.79 -4.84
CA PRO A 97 -0.03 -12.12 -4.22
C PRO A 97 -0.17 -12.09 -2.69
N LEU A 98 0.31 -11.01 -2.03
CA LEU A 98 0.16 -10.86 -0.58
C LEU A 98 -1.27 -10.52 -0.18
N VAL A 99 -2.01 -9.76 -0.99
CA VAL A 99 -3.45 -9.54 -0.82
C VAL A 99 -4.22 -10.84 -1.02
N THR A 100 -3.89 -11.60 -2.08
CA THR A 100 -4.48 -12.93 -2.31
C THR A 100 -4.23 -13.89 -1.14
N LYS A 101 -3.05 -13.81 -0.50
CA LYS A 101 -2.74 -14.57 0.72
C LYS A 101 -3.74 -14.21 1.83
N VAL A 102 -4.00 -12.93 2.07
CA VAL A 102 -4.97 -12.47 3.10
C VAL A 102 -6.37 -13.00 2.79
N HIS A 103 -6.83 -12.89 1.54
CA HIS A 103 -8.13 -13.46 1.11
C HIS A 103 -8.23 -14.96 1.42
N ASN A 104 -7.21 -15.74 1.04
CA ASN A 104 -7.20 -17.20 1.26
C ASN A 104 -7.14 -17.56 2.75
N GLN A 105 -6.44 -16.76 3.53
CA GLN A 105 -6.33 -16.94 4.97
C GLN A 105 -7.67 -16.67 5.67
N GLY A 106 -8.36 -15.59 5.29
CA GLY A 106 -9.71 -15.28 5.77
C GLY A 106 -10.70 -16.41 5.45
N LYS A 107 -10.72 -16.86 4.17
CA LYS A 107 -11.55 -18.01 3.74
C LYS A 107 -11.28 -19.28 4.57
N ARG A 108 -10.01 -19.57 4.85
CA ARG A 108 -9.62 -20.72 5.66
C ARG A 108 -10.13 -20.61 7.10
N TYR A 109 -10.01 -19.45 7.73
CA TYR A 109 -10.48 -19.25 9.09
C TYR A 109 -12.00 -19.37 9.21
N VAL A 110 -12.74 -18.79 8.28
CA VAL A 110 -14.20 -18.94 8.21
C VAL A 110 -14.59 -20.40 7.97
N GLY A 111 -13.88 -21.11 7.07
CA GLY A 111 -14.08 -22.55 6.86
C GLY A 111 -13.79 -23.42 8.09
N GLN A 112 -13.08 -22.90 9.09
CA GLN A 112 -12.85 -23.52 10.40
C GLN A 112 -13.94 -23.15 11.43
N GLY A 113 -15.00 -22.45 11.05
CA GLY A 113 -16.08 -22.01 11.91
C GLY A 113 -15.74 -20.80 12.79
N ARG A 114 -14.69 -20.05 12.48
CA ARG A 114 -14.28 -18.87 13.23
C ARG A 114 -14.95 -17.60 12.67
N ARG A 115 -15.39 -16.71 13.54
CA ARG A 115 -15.83 -15.37 13.15
C ARG A 115 -14.61 -14.54 12.76
N LEU A 116 -14.66 -13.93 11.57
CA LEU A 116 -13.52 -13.20 11.04
C LEU A 116 -13.58 -11.70 11.38
N ILE A 117 -12.47 -11.21 11.90
CA ILE A 117 -12.21 -9.79 12.15
C ILE A 117 -11.15 -9.33 11.13
N LEU A 118 -11.42 -8.24 10.41
CA LEU A 118 -10.46 -7.59 9.53
C LEU A 118 -9.97 -6.30 10.18
N ILE A 119 -8.68 -6.21 10.40
CA ILE A 119 -8.04 -4.95 10.84
C ILE A 119 -7.68 -4.17 9.58
N GLY A 120 -8.26 -2.97 9.39
CA GLY A 120 -8.06 -2.18 8.17
C GLY A 120 -8.81 -0.86 8.18
N HIS A 121 -8.59 -0.04 7.18
CA HIS A 121 -9.26 1.25 7.03
C HIS A 121 -10.55 1.12 6.21
N ALA A 122 -11.66 1.61 6.75
CA ALA A 122 -12.94 1.64 6.05
C ALA A 122 -12.83 2.41 4.71
N GLY A 123 -13.50 1.90 3.67
CA GLY A 123 -13.49 2.51 2.33
C GLY A 123 -12.20 2.28 1.53
N HIS A 124 -11.22 1.57 2.08
CA HIS A 124 -10.03 1.23 1.30
C HIS A 124 -10.32 0.05 0.36
N PRO A 125 -9.94 0.12 -0.95
CA PRO A 125 -10.25 -0.94 -1.93
C PRO A 125 -9.78 -2.34 -1.53
N GLU A 126 -8.63 -2.47 -0.86
CA GLU A 126 -8.13 -3.75 -0.34
C GLU A 126 -9.03 -4.32 0.76
N VAL A 127 -9.58 -3.46 1.62
CA VAL A 127 -10.50 -3.85 2.70
C VAL A 127 -11.83 -4.31 2.10
N GLU A 128 -12.41 -3.53 1.19
CA GLU A 128 -13.64 -3.90 0.48
C GLU A 128 -13.47 -5.20 -0.30
N GLY A 129 -12.35 -5.34 -1.02
CA GLY A 129 -12.01 -6.56 -1.74
C GLY A 129 -11.90 -7.77 -0.81
N THR A 130 -11.20 -7.63 0.32
CA THR A 130 -11.04 -8.70 1.30
C THR A 130 -12.36 -9.10 1.93
N MET A 131 -13.15 -8.14 2.41
CA MET A 131 -14.48 -8.41 2.97
C MET A 131 -15.39 -9.11 1.96
N GLY A 132 -15.43 -8.62 0.72
CA GLY A 132 -16.25 -9.19 -0.34
C GLY A 132 -15.76 -10.54 -0.90
N GLN A 133 -14.58 -11.00 -0.55
CA GLN A 133 -14.08 -12.34 -0.88
C GLN A 133 -14.51 -13.42 0.12
N ILE A 134 -15.04 -13.02 1.26
CA ILE A 134 -15.45 -13.91 2.36
C ILE A 134 -16.96 -14.09 2.31
N ALA A 135 -17.42 -15.33 2.39
CA ALA A 135 -18.85 -15.65 2.30
C ALA A 135 -19.65 -15.24 3.54
N GLU A 136 -19.01 -15.24 4.71
CA GLU A 136 -19.63 -14.90 5.98
C GLU A 136 -19.37 -13.42 6.33
N PRO A 137 -20.20 -12.81 7.19
CA PRO A 137 -19.97 -11.43 7.62
C PRO A 137 -18.62 -11.23 8.29
N VAL A 138 -17.85 -10.28 7.78
CA VAL A 138 -16.56 -9.87 8.33
C VAL A 138 -16.72 -8.61 9.16
N THR A 139 -16.20 -8.62 10.38
CA THR A 139 -16.22 -7.45 11.26
C THR A 139 -14.97 -6.61 11.02
N LEU A 140 -15.14 -5.34 10.63
CA LEU A 140 -14.03 -4.41 10.44
C LEU A 140 -13.67 -3.74 11.78
N VAL A 141 -12.37 -3.65 12.06
CA VAL A 141 -11.79 -2.95 13.21
C VAL A 141 -10.68 -2.04 12.70
N GLN A 142 -10.70 -0.78 13.13
CA GLN A 142 -9.73 0.23 12.71
C GLN A 142 -8.82 0.66 13.87
N THR A 143 -9.36 0.62 15.10
CA THR A 143 -8.71 1.12 16.34
C THR A 143 -8.91 0.14 17.50
N GLU A 144 -8.12 0.32 18.57
CA GLU A 144 -8.30 -0.40 19.82
C GLU A 144 -9.68 -0.12 20.46
N THR A 145 -10.20 1.09 20.27
CA THR A 145 -11.54 1.49 20.76
C THR A 145 -12.65 0.68 20.08
N ASP A 146 -12.50 0.36 18.80
CA ASP A 146 -13.47 -0.45 18.09
C ASP A 146 -13.55 -1.86 18.68
N VAL A 147 -12.42 -2.41 19.15
CA VAL A 147 -12.37 -3.72 19.80
C VAL A 147 -13.25 -3.75 21.05
N ALA A 148 -13.22 -2.69 21.86
CA ALA A 148 -14.04 -2.60 23.07
C ALA A 148 -15.55 -2.58 22.78
N SER A 149 -15.95 -2.04 21.62
CA SER A 149 -17.36 -1.89 21.22
C SER A 149 -17.91 -3.06 20.39
N LEU A 150 -17.13 -4.13 20.14
CA LEU A 150 -17.58 -5.27 19.35
C LEU A 150 -18.76 -5.98 20.02
N ASP A 151 -19.84 -6.20 19.28
CA ASP A 151 -20.97 -7.06 19.71
C ASP A 151 -20.68 -8.54 19.38
N ILE A 152 -19.64 -9.09 20.02
CA ILE A 152 -19.21 -10.49 19.88
C ILE A 152 -18.91 -11.01 21.28
N PRO A 153 -19.52 -12.12 21.72
CA PRO A 153 -19.21 -12.75 23.01
C PRO A 153 -17.72 -13.14 23.12
N ALA A 154 -17.14 -12.99 24.31
CA ALA A 154 -15.72 -13.22 24.55
C ALA A 154 -15.25 -14.68 24.34
N ASP A 155 -16.17 -15.62 24.45
CA ASP A 155 -15.96 -17.06 24.24
C ASP A 155 -16.14 -17.50 22.78
N THR A 156 -16.54 -16.59 21.90
CA THR A 156 -16.68 -16.88 20.46
C THR A 156 -15.31 -17.18 19.84
N PRO A 157 -15.15 -18.32 19.14
CA PRO A 157 -13.94 -18.56 18.37
C PRO A 157 -13.77 -17.51 17.28
N VAL A 158 -12.75 -16.67 17.37
CA VAL A 158 -12.48 -15.62 16.39
C VAL A 158 -11.16 -15.87 15.66
N ALA A 159 -11.06 -15.29 14.48
CA ALA A 159 -9.80 -15.16 13.78
C ALA A 159 -9.67 -13.72 13.24
N TYR A 160 -8.45 -13.25 13.06
CA TYR A 160 -8.23 -11.98 12.40
C TYR A 160 -7.27 -12.09 11.22
N VAL A 161 -7.43 -11.16 10.29
CA VAL A 161 -6.49 -10.85 9.21
C VAL A 161 -6.31 -9.33 9.15
N THR A 162 -5.26 -8.85 8.48
CA THR A 162 -4.99 -7.41 8.41
C THR A 162 -4.84 -6.93 6.97
N GLN A 163 -5.17 -5.67 6.74
CA GLN A 163 -4.78 -4.95 5.52
C GLN A 163 -3.24 -4.91 5.42
N THR A 164 -2.70 -5.02 4.21
CA THR A 164 -1.25 -5.19 3.99
C THR A 164 -0.42 -3.92 4.21
N THR A 165 -1.04 -2.75 4.33
CA THR A 165 -0.37 -1.44 4.37
C THR A 165 -0.48 -0.69 5.69
N LEU A 166 -0.94 -1.36 6.75
CA LEU A 166 -1.14 -0.77 8.07
C LEU A 166 0.17 -0.39 8.78
N SER A 167 0.04 0.38 9.83
CA SER A 167 1.05 0.56 10.86
C SER A 167 1.33 -0.76 11.57
N VAL A 168 2.60 -1.12 11.71
CA VAL A 168 2.98 -2.32 12.46
C VAL A 168 2.68 -2.14 13.95
N ASP A 169 2.92 -0.93 14.50
CA ASP A 169 2.78 -0.68 15.92
C ASP A 169 1.30 -0.58 16.33
N ASP A 170 0.49 0.20 15.60
CA ASP A 170 -0.95 0.31 15.86
C ASP A 170 -1.65 -1.06 15.70
N THR A 171 -1.24 -1.82 14.69
CA THR A 171 -1.78 -3.18 14.49
C THR A 171 -1.46 -4.09 15.68
N ARG A 172 -0.28 -3.97 16.30
CA ARG A 172 0.05 -4.72 17.52
C ARG A 172 -0.85 -4.34 18.70
N GLY A 173 -1.14 -3.03 18.88
CA GLY A 173 -2.07 -2.56 19.91
C GLY A 173 -3.47 -3.15 19.72
N ILE A 174 -4.00 -3.09 18.51
CA ILE A 174 -5.31 -3.69 18.18
C ILE A 174 -5.30 -5.22 18.43
N ILE A 175 -4.24 -5.91 17.99
CA ILE A 175 -4.11 -7.37 18.22
C ILE A 175 -4.04 -7.67 19.72
N ALA A 176 -3.32 -6.90 20.52
CA ALA A 176 -3.25 -7.07 21.98
C ALA A 176 -4.64 -6.89 22.62
N ALA A 177 -5.37 -5.84 22.24
CA ALA A 177 -6.74 -5.61 22.72
C ALA A 177 -7.70 -6.77 22.33
N LEU A 178 -7.55 -7.32 21.12
CA LEU A 178 -8.31 -8.50 20.71
C LEU A 178 -7.96 -9.74 21.56
N HIS A 179 -6.68 -9.96 21.88
CA HIS A 179 -6.24 -11.06 22.75
C HIS A 179 -6.75 -10.94 24.19
N GLU A 180 -6.86 -9.72 24.70
CA GLU A 180 -7.44 -9.46 26.02
C GLU A 180 -8.94 -9.75 26.05
N ARG A 181 -9.63 -9.53 24.93
CA ARG A 181 -11.08 -9.67 24.83
C ARG A 181 -11.54 -11.11 24.56
N PHE A 182 -10.84 -11.86 23.71
CA PHE A 182 -11.27 -13.18 23.23
C PHE A 182 -10.39 -14.29 23.76
N THR A 183 -11.03 -15.35 24.31
CA THR A 183 -10.33 -16.50 24.88
C THR A 183 -9.81 -17.49 23.83
N ASP A 184 -10.47 -17.59 22.68
CA ASP A 184 -10.06 -18.42 21.54
C ASP A 184 -9.88 -17.55 20.29
N MET A 185 -8.68 -17.01 20.13
CA MET A 185 -8.33 -16.18 18.99
C MET A 185 -7.10 -16.72 18.25
N VAL A 186 -7.16 -16.71 16.92
CA VAL A 186 -6.03 -17.04 16.04
C VAL A 186 -5.80 -15.95 14.99
N GLY A 187 -4.57 -15.80 14.55
CA GLY A 187 -4.25 -14.83 13.49
C GLY A 187 -2.79 -14.88 13.08
N PRO A 188 -2.42 -14.09 12.06
CA PRO A 188 -1.06 -14.07 11.50
C PRO A 188 -0.07 -13.22 12.31
N GLU A 189 -0.47 -12.67 13.47
CA GLU A 189 0.25 -11.57 14.14
C GLU A 189 0.33 -10.37 13.16
N THR A 190 1.52 -9.80 12.93
CA THR A 190 1.72 -8.74 11.94
C THR A 190 2.17 -9.25 10.56
N ARG A 191 2.12 -10.57 10.31
CA ARG A 191 2.66 -11.18 9.07
C ARG A 191 1.82 -10.94 7.82
N ASP A 192 0.62 -10.37 7.96
CA ASP A 192 -0.17 -9.91 6.82
C ASP A 192 0.24 -8.51 6.36
N ILE A 193 0.78 -7.68 7.25
CA ILE A 193 1.43 -6.44 6.83
C ILE A 193 2.61 -6.81 5.94
N CYS A 194 2.56 -6.39 4.68
CA CYS A 194 3.52 -6.87 3.70
C CYS A 194 4.96 -6.41 4.03
N TYR A 195 5.94 -7.24 3.70
CA TYR A 195 7.36 -6.93 3.93
C TYR A 195 7.78 -5.58 3.33
N ALA A 196 7.18 -5.20 2.19
CA ALA A 196 7.47 -3.92 1.56
C ALA A 196 7.01 -2.75 2.42
N THR A 197 5.88 -2.86 3.12
CA THR A 197 5.38 -1.90 4.10
C THR A 197 6.28 -1.88 5.33
N GLN A 198 6.54 -3.04 5.94
CA GLN A 198 7.36 -3.14 7.16
C GLN A 198 8.75 -2.56 6.95
N ASN A 199 9.42 -2.94 5.84
CA ASN A 199 10.78 -2.47 5.54
C ASN A 199 10.83 -0.95 5.32
N ARG A 200 9.79 -0.33 4.70
CA ARG A 200 9.73 1.13 4.52
C ARG A 200 9.49 1.85 5.83
N GLN A 201 8.63 1.31 6.70
CA GLN A 201 8.41 1.85 8.03
C GLN A 201 9.71 1.84 8.85
N THR A 202 10.43 0.73 8.84
CA THR A 202 11.76 0.63 9.48
C THR A 202 12.74 1.65 8.90
N ALA A 203 12.78 1.78 7.56
CA ALA A 203 13.67 2.73 6.90
C ALA A 203 13.39 4.19 7.28
N VAL A 204 12.12 4.56 7.50
CA VAL A 204 11.77 5.91 7.97
C VAL A 204 12.18 6.11 9.43
N ARG A 205 11.98 5.13 10.32
CA ARG A 205 12.45 5.21 11.71
C ARG A 205 13.97 5.38 11.81
N GLU A 206 14.73 4.73 10.93
CA GLU A 206 16.18 4.93 10.89
C GLU A 206 16.55 6.29 10.27
N LEU A 207 15.82 6.72 9.24
CA LEU A 207 16.05 8.01 8.59
C LEU A 207 15.77 9.18 9.55
N SER A 208 14.72 9.11 10.35
CA SER A 208 14.32 10.18 11.30
C SER A 208 15.41 10.49 12.34
N LYS A 209 16.26 9.52 12.66
CA LYS A 209 17.40 9.74 13.58
C LYS A 209 18.54 10.54 12.97
N LEU A 210 18.54 10.76 11.65
CA LEU A 210 19.67 11.27 10.88
C LEU A 210 19.37 12.60 10.18
N VAL A 211 18.13 13.06 10.18
CA VAL A 211 17.69 14.18 9.36
C VAL A 211 16.83 15.17 10.15
N ASP A 212 16.79 16.40 9.67
CA ASP A 212 16.00 17.47 10.30
C ASP A 212 14.56 17.54 9.76
N VAL A 213 14.34 17.07 8.52
CA VAL A 213 13.04 17.05 7.82
C VAL A 213 12.95 15.82 6.95
N ILE A 214 11.77 15.23 6.82
CA ILE A 214 11.49 14.11 5.91
C ILE A 214 10.48 14.52 4.84
N LEU A 215 10.82 14.27 3.57
CA LEU A 215 9.87 14.27 2.46
C LEU A 215 9.45 12.85 2.12
N VAL A 216 8.16 12.61 2.12
CA VAL A 216 7.56 11.35 1.71
C VAL A 216 6.90 11.55 0.34
N VAL A 217 7.43 10.94 -0.70
CA VAL A 217 6.79 10.98 -2.02
C VAL A 217 5.72 9.91 -2.10
N GLY A 218 4.48 10.33 -2.37
CA GLY A 218 3.34 9.43 -2.44
C GLY A 218 2.00 10.14 -2.62
N ALA A 219 0.95 9.37 -2.85
CA ALA A 219 -0.40 9.88 -2.99
C ALA A 219 -1.09 10.05 -1.62
N LYS A 220 -1.93 11.08 -1.49
CA LYS A 220 -2.71 11.35 -0.26
C LYS A 220 -3.70 10.23 0.09
N ASN A 221 -4.20 9.49 -0.90
CA ASN A 221 -5.07 8.32 -0.72
C ASN A 221 -4.29 7.00 -0.51
N SER A 222 -2.96 7.04 -0.42
CA SER A 222 -2.14 5.86 -0.15
C SER A 222 -1.93 5.67 1.35
N SER A 223 -2.54 4.63 1.95
CA SER A 223 -2.36 4.25 3.35
C SER A 223 -0.87 4.12 3.71
N ASN A 224 -0.09 3.39 2.89
CA ASN A 224 1.35 3.25 3.13
C ASN A 224 2.10 4.59 3.13
N SER A 225 1.78 5.53 2.23
CA SER A 225 2.50 6.81 2.16
C SER A 225 2.16 7.72 3.34
N ASN A 226 0.89 7.79 3.74
CA ASN A 226 0.47 8.51 4.95
C ASN A 226 1.19 7.96 6.19
N ARG A 227 1.23 6.63 6.33
CA ARG A 227 1.89 6.02 7.49
C ARG A 227 3.39 6.34 7.56
N LEU A 228 4.10 6.43 6.43
CA LEU A 228 5.51 6.82 6.43
C LEU A 228 5.70 8.27 6.92
N ARG A 229 4.78 9.18 6.58
CA ARG A 229 4.79 10.56 7.10
C ARG A 229 4.57 10.57 8.62
N GLU A 230 3.53 9.87 9.08
CA GLU A 230 3.16 9.77 10.49
C GLU A 230 4.31 9.23 11.35
N ILE A 231 4.99 8.17 10.91
CA ILE A 231 6.17 7.61 11.61
C ILE A 231 7.28 8.65 11.78
N GLY A 232 7.51 9.50 10.79
CA GLY A 232 8.48 10.59 10.91
C GLY A 232 8.04 11.63 11.94
N GLU A 233 6.77 12.01 11.93
CA GLU A 233 6.17 12.94 12.90
C GLU A 233 6.18 12.36 14.33
N GLU A 234 5.81 11.09 14.51
CA GLU A 234 5.89 10.39 15.80
C GLU A 234 7.31 10.30 16.36
N ALA A 235 8.31 10.24 15.47
CA ALA A 235 9.72 10.29 15.85
C ALA A 235 10.23 11.71 16.17
N GLY A 236 9.34 12.73 16.12
CA GLY A 236 9.69 14.14 16.35
C GLY A 236 10.36 14.84 15.18
N THR A 237 10.38 14.23 13.97
CA THR A 237 10.97 14.81 12.77
C THR A 237 9.85 15.37 11.87
N PRO A 238 9.82 16.68 11.56
CA PRO A 238 8.85 17.26 10.62
C PRO A 238 8.83 16.46 9.31
N SER A 239 7.64 16.01 8.90
CA SER A 239 7.48 15.09 7.79
C SER A 239 6.34 15.53 6.88
N TYR A 240 6.59 15.61 5.58
CA TYR A 240 5.65 16.13 4.60
C TYR A 240 5.38 15.10 3.51
N LEU A 241 4.10 14.85 3.22
CA LEU A 241 3.67 13.99 2.12
C LEU A 241 3.44 14.85 0.89
N ILE A 242 4.15 14.56 -0.18
CA ILE A 242 4.09 15.27 -1.45
C ILE A 242 3.84 14.31 -2.61
N ALA A 243 3.01 14.70 -3.57
CA ALA A 243 2.81 13.93 -4.79
C ALA A 243 4.02 14.04 -5.73
N ASP A 244 4.60 15.23 -5.81
CA ASP A 244 5.81 15.55 -6.56
C ASP A 244 6.48 16.83 -6.03
N GLY A 245 7.59 17.25 -6.67
CA GLY A 245 8.38 18.38 -6.22
C GLY A 245 7.68 19.74 -6.28
N SER A 246 6.57 19.88 -7.02
CA SER A 246 5.83 21.15 -7.11
C SER A 246 5.06 21.47 -5.81
N GLU A 247 4.82 20.47 -4.96
CA GLU A 247 4.20 20.64 -3.65
C GLU A 247 5.21 21.00 -2.53
N VAL A 248 6.50 21.13 -2.87
CA VAL A 248 7.55 21.45 -1.88
C VAL A 248 7.50 22.93 -1.51
N GLU A 249 7.41 23.23 -0.22
CA GLU A 249 7.44 24.58 0.31
C GLU A 249 8.84 24.91 0.86
N PRO A 250 9.50 25.99 0.40
CA PRO A 250 10.84 26.37 0.85
C PRO A 250 10.94 26.58 2.37
N ASP A 251 9.88 27.03 3.00
CA ASP A 251 9.83 27.27 4.44
C ASP A 251 10.06 26.02 5.29
N TRP A 252 9.75 24.84 4.77
CA TRP A 252 9.99 23.57 5.47
C TRP A 252 11.49 23.31 5.73
N PHE A 253 12.36 23.99 5.00
CA PHE A 253 13.82 23.75 5.05
C PHE A 253 14.62 24.92 5.66
N ARG A 254 13.93 25.96 6.18
CA ARG A 254 14.60 27.20 6.65
C ARG A 254 15.77 26.91 7.59
N ASP A 255 15.57 25.99 8.54
CA ASP A 255 16.56 25.63 9.54
C ASP A 255 17.16 24.24 9.33
N ALA A 256 16.77 23.53 8.25
CA ALA A 256 17.18 22.18 7.98
C ALA A 256 18.58 22.13 7.33
N LYS A 257 19.48 21.35 7.92
CA LYS A 257 20.81 21.04 7.37
C LYS A 257 20.79 19.74 6.57
N ILE A 258 19.97 18.78 6.99
CA ILE A 258 19.88 17.45 6.40
C ILE A 258 18.41 17.13 6.14
N VAL A 259 18.10 16.81 4.89
CA VAL A 259 16.75 16.41 4.44
C VAL A 259 16.73 14.93 4.11
N GLY A 260 15.80 14.21 4.69
CA GLY A 260 15.50 12.82 4.37
C GLY A 260 14.47 12.72 3.26
N ILE A 261 14.64 11.80 2.32
CA ILE A 261 13.62 11.53 1.30
C ILE A 261 13.30 10.05 1.27
N THR A 262 12.03 9.74 1.37
CA THR A 262 11.48 8.39 1.18
C THR A 262 10.34 8.40 0.16
N ALA A 263 9.80 7.22 -0.18
CA ALA A 263 8.62 7.12 -1.01
C ALA A 263 7.80 5.89 -0.68
N GLY A 264 6.49 6.06 -0.81
CA GLY A 264 5.54 4.96 -0.69
C GLY A 264 5.77 3.85 -1.72
N ALA A 265 5.23 2.66 -1.41
CA ALA A 265 5.38 1.46 -2.25
C ALA A 265 4.74 1.60 -3.65
N SER A 266 3.87 2.58 -3.85
CA SER A 266 3.22 2.92 -5.12
C SER A 266 3.79 4.17 -5.81
N ALA A 267 4.85 4.78 -5.26
CA ALA A 267 5.45 5.98 -5.82
C ALA A 267 6.79 5.68 -6.51
N PRO A 268 6.99 6.11 -7.78
CA PRO A 268 8.29 5.99 -8.43
C PRO A 268 9.25 7.04 -7.87
N ILE A 269 10.45 6.64 -7.51
CA ILE A 269 11.54 7.60 -7.32
C ILE A 269 12.63 7.30 -8.34
N SER A 270 12.76 8.16 -9.35
CA SER A 270 14.00 8.23 -10.11
C SER A 270 14.94 9.25 -9.43
N ARG A 271 16.16 8.84 -9.15
CA ARG A 271 17.23 9.71 -8.60
C ARG A 271 17.36 11.00 -9.42
N LYS A 272 17.31 10.90 -10.74
CA LYS A 272 17.43 12.03 -11.68
C LYS A 272 16.32 13.08 -11.51
N ARG A 273 15.08 12.66 -11.22
CA ARG A 273 13.95 13.58 -11.11
C ARG A 273 13.97 14.36 -9.80
N LEU A 274 14.34 13.72 -8.70
CA LEU A 274 14.50 14.39 -7.39
C LEU A 274 15.70 15.34 -7.35
N GLU A 275 16.84 14.95 -7.94
CA GLU A 275 18.02 15.82 -8.02
C GLU A 275 17.72 17.06 -8.87
N PHE A 276 16.94 16.94 -9.94
CA PHE A 276 16.57 18.05 -10.81
C PHE A 276 15.57 19.02 -10.16
N GLU A 277 14.57 18.52 -9.45
CA GLU A 277 13.52 19.33 -8.81
C GLU A 277 14.06 20.06 -7.55
N LEU A 278 14.98 19.46 -6.81
CA LEU A 278 15.67 20.10 -5.68
C LEU A 278 16.80 21.06 -6.12
N LEU A 279 17.37 20.88 -7.32
CA LEU A 279 18.40 21.77 -7.87
C LEU A 279 17.84 23.08 -8.45
N VAL A 280 16.55 23.13 -8.77
CA VAL A 280 15.88 24.33 -9.33
C VAL A 280 15.44 25.30 -8.23
N ALA A 281 15.45 24.90 -6.94
CA ALA A 281 15.28 25.86 -5.85
C ALA A 281 16.50 26.83 -5.81
N PRO A 282 16.30 28.14 -5.99
CA PRO A 282 17.41 29.09 -6.11
C PRO A 282 18.09 29.26 -4.73
N THR A 283 19.15 28.59 -4.48
CA THR A 283 20.15 28.84 -3.42
C THR A 283 20.65 27.64 -2.60
N THR A 284 20.79 26.43 -3.12
CA THR A 284 21.51 25.44 -2.31
C THR A 284 22.31 24.43 -3.13
N ARG A 285 23.63 24.39 -2.91
CA ARG A 285 24.51 23.35 -3.45
C ARG A 285 24.24 22.03 -2.73
N ILE A 286 23.79 21.03 -3.46
CA ILE A 286 23.47 19.69 -2.95
C ILE A 286 24.70 18.78 -3.11
N THR A 287 25.20 18.23 -2.01
CA THR A 287 26.15 17.12 -2.05
C THR A 287 25.44 15.83 -1.63
N SER A 288 25.27 14.88 -2.56
CA SER A 288 24.69 13.56 -2.28
C SER A 288 25.77 12.63 -1.72
N THR A 289 25.54 12.04 -0.56
CA THR A 289 26.32 10.90 -0.05
C THR A 289 25.40 9.67 -0.04
N SER A 290 25.79 8.63 -0.79
CA SER A 290 25.16 7.32 -0.70
C SER A 290 25.61 6.63 0.58
N PHE A 291 24.68 6.06 1.33
CA PHE A 291 24.97 5.15 2.43
C PHE A 291 25.59 3.87 1.84
N ASP A 292 26.73 3.43 2.38
CA ASP A 292 27.46 2.25 1.93
C ASP A 292 26.61 0.98 2.08
N SER A 293 26.51 0.23 0.99
CA SER A 293 25.68 -0.98 0.83
C SER A 293 26.22 -2.22 1.56
N SER A 294 27.22 -2.10 2.45
CA SER A 294 27.89 -3.24 3.10
C SER A 294 27.08 -3.89 4.25
N ARG A 295 25.87 -3.43 4.56
CA ARG A 295 24.94 -4.06 5.53
C ARG A 295 23.61 -4.47 4.93
N THR A 296 23.61 -4.92 3.70
CA THR A 296 22.43 -5.51 3.07
C THR A 296 22.38 -6.99 3.39
N ALA A 297 21.50 -7.38 4.31
CA ALA A 297 20.98 -8.75 4.33
C ALA A 297 20.25 -8.96 2.99
N VAL A 298 20.95 -9.59 2.05
CA VAL A 298 20.39 -9.99 0.76
C VAL A 298 19.30 -11.03 1.05
N CYS A 299 18.04 -10.63 0.91
CA CYS A 299 16.93 -11.56 0.86
C CYS A 299 17.01 -12.35 -0.46
N ARG A 300 17.72 -13.50 -0.42
CA ARG A 300 17.77 -14.50 -1.50
C ARG A 300 16.47 -15.33 -1.52
N PHE A 301 15.31 -14.70 -1.77
CA PHE A 301 14.07 -15.43 -2.03
C PHE A 301 13.18 -14.60 -2.97
N CYS A 302 13.58 -14.49 -4.22
CA CYS A 302 12.69 -14.08 -5.31
C CYS A 302 13.26 -14.58 -6.64
N VAL A 303 13.38 -15.90 -6.79
CA VAL A 303 13.36 -16.59 -8.09
C VAL A 303 12.90 -18.04 -7.82
N ALA A 304 11.64 -18.30 -8.01
CA ALA A 304 11.07 -19.57 -8.50
C ALA A 304 9.58 -19.29 -8.80
#